data_73503b68ef793004ed768e20106f42e6
#
_entry.id   73503b68ef793004ed768e20106f42e6
#
_cell.length_a   1.000
_cell.length_b   1.000
_cell.length_c   1.000
_cell.angle_alpha   90.00
_cell.angle_beta   90.00
_cell.angle_gamma   90.00
#
_symmetry.space_group_name_H-M   'P 1'
#
loop_
_entity.id
_entity.type
_entity.pdbx_description
1 polymer ?
#
loop_
_entity_poly.entity_id
_entity_poly.type
_entity_poly.pdbx_seq_one_letter_code
_entity_poly.pdbx_strand_id
1 'polypeptide(L)'
;LFDDTISANIAFGAGRPVTEEEIMQAAEAAYLKPLIDSLPEGLQTRIGEGGSKLSGGQRQRVSIARALLKDAPILLLDEATSALDTESEKYIQASLDKLREGRTSFVVAHRLSTIVDADMIVVMDQGAIVEAGTHFELLAKDGPYARLYKIQFSHQKPEKSETQKA
;
A
#
# COMPACT_ATOMS: atom_id res chain seq x y z
N LEU A 1 -12.70 -7.95 -1.68
CA LEU A 1 -13.64 -8.03 -0.56
C LEU A 1 -14.92 -8.71 -1.04
N PHE A 2 -15.68 -9.31 -0.13
CA PHE A 2 -16.92 -10.01 -0.43
C PHE A 2 -18.06 -9.46 0.43
N ASP A 3 -19.32 -9.77 0.04
CA ASP A 3 -20.50 -9.29 0.75
C ASP A 3 -20.66 -9.98 2.10
N ASP A 4 -19.96 -9.46 3.08
CA ASP A 4 -20.03 -9.89 4.48
C ASP A 4 -19.66 -8.72 5.39
N THR A 5 -19.46 -8.99 6.69
CA THR A 5 -19.07 -8.00 7.68
C THR A 5 -17.60 -7.57 7.52
N ILE A 6 -17.22 -6.44 8.13
CA ILE A 6 -15.81 -6.01 8.24
C ILE A 6 -15.00 -7.11 8.93
N SER A 7 -15.52 -7.66 10.03
CA SER A 7 -14.90 -8.75 10.80
C SER A 7 -14.62 -9.96 9.92
N ALA A 8 -15.60 -10.48 9.20
CA ALA A 8 -15.45 -11.64 8.31
C ALA A 8 -14.43 -11.38 7.20
N ASN A 9 -14.42 -10.16 6.64
CA ASN A 9 -13.46 -9.77 5.61
C ASN A 9 -12.03 -9.69 6.12
N ILE A 10 -11.80 -9.21 7.34
CA ILE A 10 -10.47 -9.17 7.96
C ILE A 10 -10.01 -10.59 8.33
N ALA A 11 -10.88 -11.39 8.93
CA ALA A 11 -10.57 -12.76 9.36
C ALA A 11 -10.32 -13.72 8.19
N PHE A 12 -10.74 -13.36 6.97
CA PHE A 12 -10.63 -14.24 5.81
C PHE A 12 -9.17 -14.59 5.50
N GLY A 13 -8.91 -15.87 5.41
CA GLY A 13 -7.58 -16.39 5.06
C GLY A 13 -6.59 -16.46 6.23
N ALA A 14 -7.02 -16.22 7.46
CA ALA A 14 -6.18 -16.41 8.65
C ALA A 14 -5.72 -17.88 8.83
N GLY A 15 -6.49 -18.84 8.27
CA GLY A 15 -6.15 -20.28 8.35
C GLY A 15 -6.32 -20.90 9.72
N ARG A 16 -6.84 -20.14 10.70
CA ARG A 16 -7.11 -20.55 12.08
C ARG A 16 -8.30 -19.77 12.65
N PRO A 17 -8.93 -20.24 13.72
CA PRO A 17 -9.85 -19.40 14.48
C PRO A 17 -9.13 -18.14 14.98
N VAL A 18 -9.81 -16.98 14.90
CA VAL A 18 -9.32 -15.69 15.37
C VAL A 18 -10.32 -15.07 16.32
N THR A 19 -9.85 -14.36 17.32
CA THR A 19 -10.72 -13.65 18.28
C THR A 19 -11.10 -12.26 17.73
N GLU A 20 -12.16 -11.68 18.26
CA GLU A 20 -12.56 -10.32 17.92
C GLU A 20 -11.47 -9.30 18.30
N GLU A 21 -10.75 -9.56 19.39
CA GLU A 21 -9.63 -8.73 19.83
C GLU A 21 -8.48 -8.73 18.80
N GLU A 22 -8.10 -9.90 18.26
CA GLU A 22 -7.08 -10.00 17.21
C GLU A 22 -7.51 -9.26 15.93
N ILE A 23 -8.80 -9.36 15.56
CA ILE A 23 -9.37 -8.65 14.43
C ILE A 23 -9.31 -7.14 14.67
N MET A 24 -9.67 -6.67 15.86
CA MET A 24 -9.63 -5.26 16.20
C MET A 24 -8.18 -4.73 16.20
N GLN A 25 -7.22 -5.47 16.74
CA GLN A 25 -5.80 -5.10 16.71
C GLN A 25 -5.29 -4.95 15.26
N ALA A 26 -5.65 -5.88 14.37
CA ALA A 26 -5.31 -5.78 12.95
C ALA A 26 -6.00 -4.57 12.28
N ALA A 27 -7.24 -4.29 12.62
CA ALA A 27 -7.99 -3.14 12.13
C ALA A 27 -7.38 -1.80 12.62
N GLU A 28 -6.96 -1.72 13.88
CA GLU A 28 -6.27 -0.56 14.44
C GLU A 28 -4.91 -0.32 13.75
N ALA A 29 -4.14 -1.38 13.54
CA ALA A 29 -2.86 -1.31 12.82
C ALA A 29 -3.03 -0.84 11.36
N ALA A 30 -4.19 -1.09 10.75
CA ALA A 30 -4.58 -0.60 9.43
C ALA A 30 -5.34 0.74 9.46
N TYR A 31 -5.37 1.46 10.57
CA TYR A 31 -6.09 2.74 10.75
C TYR A 31 -7.59 2.68 10.40
N LEU A 32 -8.25 1.53 10.68
CA LEU A 32 -9.69 1.37 10.48
C LEU A 32 -10.53 1.72 11.72
N LYS A 33 -9.91 1.85 12.90
CA LYS A 33 -10.64 2.10 14.14
C LYS A 33 -11.59 3.29 14.07
N PRO A 34 -11.22 4.49 13.56
CA PRO A 34 -12.14 5.63 13.46
C PRO A 34 -13.39 5.33 12.60
N LEU A 35 -13.21 4.54 11.53
CA LEU A 35 -14.33 4.08 10.71
C LEU A 35 -15.23 3.14 11.52
N ILE A 36 -14.67 2.12 12.15
CA ILE A 36 -15.41 1.10 12.91
C ILE A 36 -16.20 1.76 14.03
N ASP A 37 -15.59 2.69 14.78
CA ASP A 37 -16.24 3.42 15.88
C ASP A 37 -17.38 4.32 15.39
N SER A 38 -17.36 4.76 14.14
CA SER A 38 -18.44 5.58 13.55
C SER A 38 -19.63 4.78 13.06
N LEU A 39 -19.50 3.47 12.95
CA LEU A 39 -20.55 2.58 12.43
C LEU A 39 -21.40 2.00 13.55
N PRO A 40 -22.75 2.00 13.44
CA PRO A 40 -23.65 1.49 14.49
C PRO A 40 -23.38 0.03 14.88
N GLU A 41 -22.99 -0.81 13.91
CA GLU A 41 -22.73 -2.24 14.11
C GLU A 41 -21.20 -2.54 14.23
N GLY A 42 -20.36 -1.50 14.24
CA GLY A 42 -18.92 -1.63 14.37
C GLY A 42 -18.32 -2.64 13.38
N LEU A 43 -17.55 -3.61 13.89
CA LEU A 43 -16.97 -4.72 13.12
C LEU A 43 -18.01 -5.61 12.41
N GLN A 44 -19.24 -5.66 12.91
CA GLN A 44 -20.33 -6.49 12.36
C GLN A 44 -21.04 -5.79 11.19
N THR A 45 -20.64 -4.59 10.83
CA THR A 45 -21.22 -3.85 9.69
C THR A 45 -20.95 -4.58 8.37
N ARG A 46 -22.01 -4.86 7.62
CA ARG A 46 -21.93 -5.47 6.27
C ARG A 46 -21.51 -4.44 5.24
N ILE A 47 -20.48 -4.76 4.48
CA ILE A 47 -19.83 -3.81 3.54
C ILE A 47 -20.35 -3.89 2.10
N GLY A 48 -21.24 -4.86 1.80
CA GLY A 48 -21.81 -5.07 0.48
C GLY A 48 -20.83 -5.75 -0.50
N GLU A 49 -21.36 -6.12 -1.66
CA GLU A 49 -20.58 -6.78 -2.69
C GLU A 49 -19.35 -5.95 -3.11
N GLY A 50 -18.18 -6.57 -3.13
CA GLY A 50 -16.91 -5.89 -3.42
C GLY A 50 -16.53 -4.77 -2.44
N GLY A 51 -17.26 -4.64 -1.30
CA GLY A 51 -17.07 -3.52 -0.37
C GLY A 51 -17.68 -2.21 -0.87
N SER A 52 -18.80 -2.28 -1.60
CA SER A 52 -19.46 -1.14 -2.25
C SER A 52 -19.86 0.00 -1.31
N LYS A 53 -20.06 -0.30 -0.02
CA LYS A 53 -20.40 0.71 1.01
C LYS A 53 -19.16 1.44 1.58
N LEU A 54 -17.97 1.04 1.18
CA LEU A 54 -16.70 1.63 1.63
C LEU A 54 -16.07 2.52 0.56
N SER A 55 -15.34 3.55 0.96
CA SER A 55 -14.48 4.29 0.05
C SER A 55 -13.32 3.43 -0.46
N GLY A 56 -12.62 3.86 -1.52
CA GLY A 56 -11.44 3.16 -2.05
C GLY A 56 -10.37 2.93 -0.98
N GLY A 57 -10.04 3.98 -0.22
CA GLY A 57 -9.07 3.91 0.86
C GLY A 57 -9.52 3.02 2.03
N GLN A 58 -10.82 3.00 2.35
CA GLN A 58 -11.37 2.11 3.39
C GLN A 58 -11.28 0.65 2.95
N ARG A 59 -11.65 0.32 1.70
CA ARG A 59 -11.51 -1.04 1.15
C ARG A 59 -10.07 -1.53 1.21
N GLN A 60 -9.12 -0.69 0.84
CA GLN A 60 -7.71 -1.02 0.85
C GLN A 60 -7.21 -1.29 2.28
N ARG A 61 -7.60 -0.47 3.26
CA ARG A 61 -7.25 -0.68 4.67
C ARG A 61 -7.84 -1.98 5.23
N VAL A 62 -9.05 -2.38 4.83
CA VAL A 62 -9.59 -3.72 5.18
C VAL A 62 -8.72 -4.83 4.61
N SER A 63 -8.23 -4.69 3.38
CA SER A 63 -7.31 -5.67 2.77
C SER A 63 -5.95 -5.72 3.48
N ILE A 64 -5.43 -4.57 3.93
CA ILE A 64 -4.20 -4.49 4.73
C ILE A 64 -4.40 -5.14 6.11
N ALA A 65 -5.53 -4.86 6.80
CA ALA A 65 -5.86 -5.50 8.07
C ALA A 65 -5.92 -7.04 7.96
N ARG A 66 -6.51 -7.56 6.87
CA ARG A 66 -6.49 -8.98 6.53
C ARG A 66 -5.06 -9.53 6.40
N ALA A 67 -4.18 -8.81 5.71
CA ALA A 67 -2.79 -9.21 5.51
C ALA A 67 -1.99 -9.18 6.82
N LEU A 68 -2.23 -8.18 7.68
CA LEU A 68 -1.64 -8.09 9.01
C LEU A 68 -2.07 -9.27 9.90
N LEU A 69 -3.37 -9.59 9.92
CA LEU A 69 -3.91 -10.69 10.71
C LEU A 69 -3.39 -12.06 10.23
N LYS A 70 -3.18 -12.22 8.93
CA LYS A 70 -2.64 -13.45 8.32
C LYS A 70 -1.19 -13.68 8.71
N ASP A 71 -0.42 -12.64 8.92
CA ASP A 71 0.99 -12.66 9.34
C ASP A 71 1.90 -13.54 8.45
N ALA A 72 1.72 -13.45 7.13
CA ALA A 72 2.51 -14.22 6.18
C ALA A 72 3.95 -13.67 6.09
N PRO A 73 5.00 -14.52 6.03
CA PRO A 73 6.40 -14.08 5.96
C PRO A 73 6.79 -13.44 4.62
N ILE A 74 6.01 -13.67 3.57
CA ILE A 74 6.21 -13.12 2.22
C ILE A 74 4.99 -12.31 1.83
N LEU A 75 5.21 -11.10 1.36
CA LEU A 75 4.18 -10.17 0.89
C LEU A 75 4.33 -9.90 -0.61
N LEU A 76 3.21 -9.89 -1.31
CA LEU A 76 3.10 -9.41 -2.68
C LEU A 76 2.21 -8.16 -2.67
N LEU A 77 2.77 -7.01 -3.01
CA LEU A 77 2.08 -5.73 -3.04
C LEU A 77 2.02 -5.25 -4.50
N ASP A 78 0.81 -5.22 -5.05
CA ASP A 78 0.56 -4.74 -6.40
C ASP A 78 -0.29 -3.47 -6.33
N GLU A 79 0.23 -2.38 -6.89
CA GLU A 79 -0.45 -1.09 -7.06
C GLU A 79 -1.20 -0.55 -5.81
N ALA A 80 -0.55 -0.59 -4.65
CA ALA A 80 -1.18 -0.33 -3.37
C ALA A 80 -1.72 1.13 -3.15
N THR A 81 -1.46 2.10 -4.04
CA THR A 81 -1.77 3.52 -3.79
C THR A 81 -2.35 4.31 -4.98
N SER A 82 -2.85 3.65 -6.04
CA SER A 82 -3.44 4.36 -7.18
C SER A 82 -4.81 4.96 -6.84
N ALA A 83 -5.02 6.24 -7.19
CA ALA A 83 -6.31 6.96 -7.15
C ALA A 83 -6.93 7.19 -5.75
N LEU A 84 -6.12 7.52 -4.74
CA LEU A 84 -6.59 7.86 -3.39
C LEU A 84 -6.45 9.36 -3.10
N ASP A 85 -7.29 9.87 -2.20
CA ASP A 85 -7.11 11.20 -1.62
C ASP A 85 -5.85 11.24 -0.73
N THR A 86 -5.26 12.43 -0.57
CA THR A 86 -3.98 12.64 0.12
C THR A 86 -4.00 12.17 1.59
N GLU A 87 -5.13 12.26 2.26
CA GLU A 87 -5.26 11.85 3.65
C GLU A 87 -5.29 10.32 3.77
N SER A 88 -6.10 9.66 2.95
CA SER A 88 -6.14 8.19 2.85
C SER A 88 -4.78 7.60 2.45
N GLU A 89 -4.04 8.27 1.56
CA GLU A 89 -2.72 7.82 1.13
C GLU A 89 -1.73 7.75 2.31
N LYS A 90 -1.72 8.75 3.21
CA LYS A 90 -0.86 8.73 4.41
C LYS A 90 -1.15 7.56 5.34
N TYR A 91 -2.41 7.29 5.62
CA TYR A 91 -2.79 6.16 6.49
C TYR A 91 -2.46 4.81 5.87
N ILE A 92 -2.66 4.69 4.56
CA ILE A 92 -2.32 3.47 3.83
C ILE A 92 -0.81 3.25 3.82
N GLN A 93 -0.01 4.29 3.55
CA GLN A 93 1.44 4.18 3.59
C GLN A 93 1.95 3.74 4.97
N ALA A 94 1.48 4.37 6.04
CA ALA A 94 1.84 3.98 7.40
C ALA A 94 1.42 2.54 7.75
N SER A 95 0.27 2.07 7.23
CA SER A 95 -0.17 0.68 7.39
C SER A 95 0.70 -0.30 6.62
N LEU A 96 1.12 0.07 5.39
CA LEU A 96 2.01 -0.73 4.56
C LEU A 96 3.42 -0.84 5.16
N ASP A 97 3.93 0.23 5.76
CA ASP A 97 5.22 0.22 6.42
C ASP A 97 5.21 -0.77 7.59
N LYS A 98 4.18 -0.74 8.45
CA LYS A 98 3.96 -1.75 9.50
C LYS A 98 3.83 -3.17 8.93
N LEU A 99 3.09 -3.33 7.82
CA LEU A 99 2.90 -4.63 7.20
C LEU A 99 4.23 -5.21 6.68
N ARG A 100 5.17 -4.37 6.24
CA ARG A 100 6.47 -4.79 5.69
C ARG A 100 7.51 -5.15 6.76
N GLU A 101 7.36 -4.64 7.99
CA GLU A 101 8.31 -4.88 9.08
C GLU A 101 8.55 -6.37 9.30
N GLY A 102 9.82 -6.80 9.25
CA GLY A 102 10.25 -8.17 9.49
C GLY A 102 9.84 -9.20 8.42
N ARG A 103 9.40 -8.76 7.23
CA ARG A 103 8.94 -9.64 6.15
C ARG A 103 9.67 -9.38 4.84
N THR A 104 9.72 -10.41 4.00
CA THR A 104 10.16 -10.25 2.62
C THR A 104 9.02 -9.70 1.78
N SER A 105 9.22 -8.54 1.16
CA SER A 105 8.20 -7.86 0.37
C SER A 105 8.59 -7.75 -1.09
N PHE A 106 7.71 -8.20 -1.98
CA PHE A 106 7.79 -7.91 -3.41
C PHE A 106 6.76 -6.83 -3.75
N VAL A 107 7.23 -5.70 -4.27
CA VAL A 107 6.40 -4.54 -4.56
C VAL A 107 6.42 -4.28 -6.06
N VAL A 108 5.28 -4.37 -6.72
CA VAL A 108 5.09 -3.85 -8.07
C VAL A 108 4.76 -2.37 -7.94
N ALA A 109 5.67 -1.51 -8.37
CA ALA A 109 5.56 -0.08 -8.15
C ALA A 109 5.26 0.67 -9.45
N HIS A 110 4.24 1.51 -9.40
CA HIS A 110 3.92 2.50 -10.43
C HIS A 110 4.50 3.89 -10.11
N ARG A 111 4.98 4.09 -8.89
CA ARG A 111 5.68 5.31 -8.46
C ARG A 111 7.09 4.97 -7.98
N LEU A 112 8.09 5.58 -8.58
CA LEU A 112 9.49 5.33 -8.20
C LEU A 112 9.80 5.75 -6.75
N SER A 113 9.07 6.74 -6.20
CA SER A 113 9.22 7.15 -4.80
C SER A 113 8.99 6.01 -3.80
N THR A 114 8.23 4.97 -4.17
CA THR A 114 7.95 3.82 -3.30
C THR A 114 9.05 2.77 -3.29
N ILE A 115 10.00 2.83 -4.22
CA ILE A 115 11.05 1.81 -4.38
C ILE A 115 12.47 2.32 -4.19
N VAL A 116 12.65 3.62 -3.95
CA VAL A 116 13.99 4.22 -3.76
C VAL A 116 14.75 3.56 -2.60
N ASP A 117 14.04 3.19 -1.53
CA ASP A 117 14.58 2.57 -0.33
C ASP A 117 14.53 1.01 -0.37
N ALA A 118 14.22 0.41 -1.52
CA ALA A 118 14.21 -1.04 -1.65
C ALA A 118 15.64 -1.61 -1.61
N ASP A 119 15.82 -2.75 -0.94
CA ASP A 119 17.10 -3.47 -0.89
C ASP A 119 17.54 -3.91 -2.28
N MET A 120 16.59 -4.25 -3.16
CA MET A 120 16.82 -4.63 -4.54
C MET A 120 15.69 -4.13 -5.44
N ILE A 121 16.04 -3.48 -6.52
CA ILE A 121 15.15 -3.07 -7.60
C ILE A 121 15.41 -3.98 -8.80
N VAL A 122 14.33 -4.53 -9.38
CA VAL A 122 14.38 -5.35 -10.59
C VAL A 122 13.62 -4.63 -11.69
N VAL A 123 14.28 -4.34 -12.80
CA VAL A 123 13.65 -3.76 -13.99
C VAL A 123 13.36 -4.87 -14.98
N MET A 124 12.09 -4.95 -15.39
CA MET A 124 11.63 -5.95 -16.35
C MET A 124 11.21 -5.27 -17.65
N ASP A 125 11.56 -5.88 -18.77
CA ASP A 125 11.10 -5.48 -20.10
C ASP A 125 10.81 -6.75 -20.93
N GLN A 126 9.67 -6.78 -21.62
CA GLN A 126 9.20 -7.91 -22.44
C GLN A 126 9.31 -9.28 -21.74
N GLY A 127 9.04 -9.33 -20.41
CA GLY A 127 9.08 -10.56 -19.64
C GLY A 127 10.48 -11.00 -19.18
N ALA A 128 11.54 -10.24 -19.48
CA ALA A 128 12.90 -10.51 -19.05
C ALA A 128 13.39 -9.47 -18.04
N ILE A 129 14.27 -9.89 -17.13
CA ILE A 129 14.98 -8.97 -16.24
C ILE A 129 16.11 -8.32 -17.05
N VAL A 130 16.05 -6.97 -17.19
CA VAL A 130 17.03 -6.19 -17.92
C VAL A 130 18.04 -5.48 -17.01
N GLU A 131 17.65 -5.17 -15.79
CA GLU A 131 18.52 -4.61 -14.75
C GLU A 131 18.11 -5.11 -13.37
N ALA A 132 19.10 -5.26 -12.48
CA ALA A 132 18.88 -5.49 -11.06
C ALA A 132 19.99 -4.79 -10.25
N GLY A 133 19.64 -4.28 -9.07
CA GLY A 133 20.55 -3.58 -8.15
C GLY A 133 19.82 -2.63 -7.22
N THR A 134 20.56 -1.92 -6.41
CA THR A 134 20.06 -0.83 -5.57
C THR A 134 19.76 0.42 -6.39
N HIS A 135 19.01 1.35 -5.82
CA HIS A 135 18.70 2.64 -6.45
C HIS A 135 19.97 3.35 -6.98
N PHE A 136 21.00 3.46 -6.15
CA PHE A 136 22.23 4.17 -6.51
C PHE A 136 23.04 3.46 -7.59
N GLU A 137 23.13 2.12 -7.54
CA GLU A 137 23.81 1.32 -8.56
C GLU A 137 23.15 1.45 -9.92
N LEU A 138 21.80 1.42 -9.95
CA LEU A 138 21.03 1.52 -11.19
C LEU A 138 21.07 2.94 -11.79
N LEU A 139 21.10 3.97 -10.95
CA LEU A 139 21.33 5.35 -11.42
C LEU A 139 22.71 5.52 -12.03
N ALA A 140 23.76 4.94 -11.41
CA ALA A 140 25.11 5.02 -11.90
C ALA A 140 25.33 4.30 -13.25
N LYS A 141 24.54 3.26 -13.55
CA LYS A 141 24.57 2.55 -14.84
C LYS A 141 24.00 3.37 -16.00
N ASP A 142 23.23 4.44 -15.73
CA ASP A 142 22.52 5.28 -16.72
C ASP A 142 21.65 4.48 -17.72
N GLY A 143 21.13 3.35 -17.27
CA GLY A 143 20.35 2.37 -18.04
C GLY A 143 18.84 2.65 -18.05
N PRO A 144 18.00 1.61 -18.32
CA PRO A 144 16.55 1.69 -18.31
C PRO A 144 15.97 2.30 -17.03
N TYR A 145 16.45 1.90 -15.85
CA TYR A 145 16.03 2.46 -14.58
C TYR A 145 16.27 3.97 -14.48
N ALA A 146 17.50 4.40 -14.79
CA ALA A 146 17.86 5.81 -14.71
C ALA A 146 17.03 6.68 -15.66
N ARG A 147 16.66 6.16 -16.84
CA ARG A 147 15.77 6.83 -17.78
C ARG A 147 14.37 6.99 -17.22
N LEU A 148 13.78 5.93 -16.65
CA LEU A 148 12.46 5.98 -16.00
C LEU A 148 12.46 6.96 -14.84
N TYR A 149 13.51 6.95 -14.01
CA TYR A 149 13.67 7.87 -12.89
C TYR A 149 13.71 9.34 -13.36
N LYS A 150 14.52 9.64 -14.37
CA LYS A 150 14.62 11.01 -14.94
C LYS A 150 13.27 11.50 -15.50
N ILE A 151 12.51 10.65 -16.20
CA ILE A 151 11.20 11.00 -16.76
C ILE A 151 10.23 11.34 -15.62
N GLN A 152 10.13 10.51 -14.59
CA GLN A 152 9.14 10.69 -13.52
C GLN A 152 9.46 11.92 -12.64
N PHE A 153 10.73 12.20 -12.37
CA PHE A 153 11.13 13.35 -11.56
C PHE A 153 11.31 14.65 -12.36
N SER A 154 11.46 14.60 -13.70
CA SER A 154 11.46 15.81 -14.52
C SER A 154 10.10 16.52 -14.52
N HIS A 155 9.00 15.83 -14.26
CA HIS A 155 7.66 16.40 -14.11
C HIS A 155 7.37 16.97 -12.71
N GLN A 156 8.28 16.82 -11.74
CA GLN A 156 8.11 17.29 -10.36
C GLN A 156 8.95 18.53 -10.03
N LYS A 157 9.49 19.27 -11.00
CA LYS A 157 10.13 20.56 -10.69
C LYS A 157 9.08 21.53 -10.15
N PRO A 158 9.24 22.08 -8.93
CA PRO A 158 8.38 23.15 -8.46
C PRO A 158 8.53 24.36 -9.40
N GLU A 159 7.42 24.96 -9.79
CA GLU A 159 7.40 26.27 -10.41
C GLU A 159 8.23 27.23 -9.53
N LYS A 160 9.30 27.75 -10.09
CA LYS A 160 10.03 28.83 -9.43
C LYS A 160 9.07 29.99 -9.27
N SER A 161 8.72 30.31 -8.02
CA SER A 161 8.09 31.58 -7.67
C SER A 161 8.96 32.70 -8.24
N GLU A 162 8.51 33.33 -9.29
CA GLU A 162 9.04 34.64 -9.72
C GLU A 162 8.77 35.62 -8.59
N THR A 163 9.73 35.84 -7.74
CA THR A 163 9.72 36.92 -6.77
C THR A 163 9.90 38.21 -7.54
N GLN A 164 8.84 38.97 -7.57
CA GLN A 164 8.76 40.36 -8.02
C GLN A 164 9.99 41.17 -7.60
N LYS A 165 10.62 41.76 -8.58
CA LYS A 165 11.40 43.01 -8.40
C LYS A 165 10.48 44.17 -8.78
N ALA A 166 10.16 44.98 -7.82
CA ALA A 166 9.83 46.37 -8.00
C ALA A 166 10.48 47.13 -6.81
#